data_fa5110ef52cc535b2e90fee2630936de
#
_entry.id   fa5110ef52cc535b2e90fee2630936de
#
_cell.length_a   1.000
_cell.length_b   1.000
_cell.length_c   1.000
_cell.angle_alpha   90.00
_cell.angle_beta   90.00
_cell.angle_gamma   90.00
#
_symmetry.space_group_name_H-M   'P 1'
#
loop_
_entity.id
_entity.type
_entity.pdbx_description
1 polymer ?
#
loop_
_entity_poly.entity_id
_entity_poly.type
_entity_poly.pdbx_seq_one_letter_code
_entity_poly.pdbx_strand_id
1 'polypeptide(L)'
;MGACPERIISFKNYSIDLIASMIKAVDVSDDEDVPTFLGLICENDAYPALDMAGLARIKYSPHIRFIPLRCLGGTNLVWMAEAMSKGLEGVLLVGCKHGENYQCHFIKGSELCSIRLSKVQETLNRLQLESGRIRMVQLAINEFDQLPGIVDQFIEDVKEFGPNPFRGM
;
A
#
# COMPACT_ATOMS: atom_id res chain seq x y z
N MET A 1 11.35 13.23 1.19
CA MET A 1 11.62 12.25 0.11
C MET A 1 10.46 12.20 -0.88
N GLY A 2 9.30 11.67 -0.55
CA GLY A 2 8.17 11.55 -1.49
C GLY A 2 7.57 12.86 -2.06
N ALA A 3 7.86 14.00 -1.46
CA ALA A 3 7.41 15.31 -1.94
C ALA A 3 8.44 16.03 -2.84
N CYS A 4 9.64 15.47 -2.99
CA CYS A 4 10.68 16.08 -3.82
C CYS A 4 10.49 15.67 -5.29
N PRO A 5 10.16 16.59 -6.22
CA PRO A 5 9.92 16.24 -7.62
C PRO A 5 11.19 15.75 -8.31
N GLU A 6 12.35 16.27 -7.96
CA GLU A 6 13.64 15.91 -8.53
C GLU A 6 14.26 14.62 -7.95
N ARG A 7 13.60 14.00 -6.96
CA ARG A 7 14.04 12.76 -6.28
C ARG A 7 15.46 12.80 -5.69
N ILE A 8 16.05 13.98 -5.50
CA ILE A 8 17.40 14.16 -4.97
C ILE A 8 17.50 13.94 -3.46
N ILE A 9 16.36 13.93 -2.74
CA ILE A 9 16.32 13.67 -1.29
C ILE A 9 16.16 12.19 -1.05
N SER A 10 17.18 11.53 -0.53
CA SER A 10 17.18 10.12 -0.16
C SER A 10 17.92 9.90 1.16
N PHE A 11 17.66 8.76 1.78
CA PHE A 11 18.44 8.27 2.93
C PHE A 11 19.35 7.15 2.47
N LYS A 12 20.44 6.92 3.21
CA LYS A 12 21.28 5.75 2.97
C LYS A 12 20.46 4.48 3.07
N ASN A 13 20.50 3.65 2.04
CA ASN A 13 19.75 2.39 1.94
C ASN A 13 18.21 2.56 2.00
N TYR A 14 17.70 3.76 1.70
CA TYR A 14 16.27 3.99 1.59
C TYR A 14 16.01 5.18 0.62
N SER A 15 15.66 4.85 -0.62
CA SER A 15 15.38 5.83 -1.68
C SER A 15 14.05 5.52 -2.37
N ILE A 16 13.55 6.45 -3.16
CA ILE A 16 12.36 6.25 -4.00
C ILE A 16 12.61 5.10 -4.96
N ASP A 17 13.79 5.05 -5.58
CA ASP A 17 14.13 4.04 -6.58
C ASP A 17 14.32 2.65 -5.96
N LEU A 18 14.80 2.57 -4.71
CA LEU A 18 14.88 1.30 -3.99
C LEU A 18 13.48 0.69 -3.78
N ILE A 19 12.54 1.49 -3.28
CA ILE A 19 11.16 1.02 -3.09
C ILE A 19 10.52 0.66 -4.44
N ALA A 20 10.74 1.47 -5.48
CA ALA A 20 10.27 1.16 -6.83
C ALA A 20 10.84 -0.18 -7.33
N SER A 21 12.13 -0.46 -7.07
CA SER A 21 12.76 -1.73 -7.41
C SER A 21 12.17 -2.91 -6.63
N MET A 22 11.83 -2.71 -5.34
CA MET A 22 11.14 -3.73 -4.54
C MET A 22 9.74 -4.05 -5.12
N ILE A 23 9.00 -3.02 -5.53
CA ILE A 23 7.69 -3.20 -6.18
C ILE A 23 7.84 -3.97 -7.50
N LYS A 24 8.84 -3.62 -8.32
CA LYS A 24 9.13 -4.32 -9.57
C LYS A 24 9.55 -5.78 -9.36
N ALA A 25 10.15 -6.10 -8.22
CA ALA A 25 10.55 -7.45 -7.86
C ALA A 25 9.39 -8.32 -7.35
N VAL A 26 8.22 -7.75 -7.06
CA VAL A 26 7.03 -8.54 -6.70
C VAL A 26 6.65 -9.39 -7.91
N ASP A 27 6.59 -10.68 -7.72
CA ASP A 27 6.15 -11.61 -8.75
C ASP A 27 4.63 -11.52 -8.95
N VAL A 28 4.19 -11.34 -10.19
CA VAL A 28 2.78 -11.28 -10.58
C VAL A 28 2.50 -12.55 -11.38
N SER A 29 1.60 -13.37 -10.88
CA SER A 29 1.20 -14.60 -11.57
C SER A 29 0.42 -14.27 -12.84
N ASP A 30 0.69 -15.00 -13.92
CA ASP A 30 -0.11 -14.94 -15.16
C ASP A 30 -1.46 -15.67 -14.99
N ASP A 31 -1.59 -16.50 -13.95
CA ASP A 31 -2.81 -17.23 -13.62
C ASP A 31 -3.86 -16.30 -13.02
N GLU A 32 -4.99 -16.15 -13.69
CA GLU A 32 -6.10 -15.28 -13.26
C GLU A 32 -6.66 -15.67 -11.89
N ASP A 33 -6.60 -16.95 -11.54
CA ASP A 33 -7.06 -17.46 -10.24
C ASP A 33 -6.13 -17.08 -9.07
N VAL A 34 -4.91 -16.56 -9.37
CA VAL A 34 -3.91 -16.19 -8.37
C VAL A 34 -3.62 -14.68 -8.43
N PRO A 35 -4.55 -13.84 -7.97
CA PRO A 35 -4.36 -12.40 -7.99
C PRO A 35 -3.23 -11.97 -7.05
N THR A 36 -2.45 -10.96 -7.42
CA THR A 36 -1.37 -10.42 -6.59
C THR A 36 -1.65 -8.98 -6.18
N PHE A 37 -1.59 -8.70 -4.89
CA PHE A 37 -1.81 -7.38 -4.29
C PHE A 37 -0.53 -6.86 -3.63
N LEU A 38 -0.39 -5.54 -3.57
CA LEU A 38 0.69 -4.86 -2.87
C LEU A 38 0.16 -4.21 -1.59
N GLY A 39 0.82 -4.47 -0.47
CA GLY A 39 0.64 -3.73 0.77
C GLY A 39 1.83 -2.79 1.01
N LEU A 40 1.60 -1.49 1.12
CA LEU A 40 2.59 -0.53 1.58
C LEU A 40 2.28 -0.17 3.03
N ILE A 41 3.11 -0.62 3.96
CA ILE A 41 2.80 -0.58 5.38
C ILE A 41 3.78 0.31 6.16
N CYS A 42 3.26 1.16 7.05
CA CYS A 42 4.09 2.04 7.87
C CYS A 42 4.86 1.27 8.94
N GLU A 43 6.18 1.48 9.06
CA GLU A 43 7.04 0.82 10.04
C GLU A 43 6.70 1.13 11.51
N ASN A 44 6.00 2.23 11.79
CA ASN A 44 5.85 2.71 13.17
C ASN A 44 4.74 2.01 13.97
N ASP A 45 3.55 1.82 13.38
CA ASP A 45 2.41 1.18 14.04
C ASP A 45 1.90 -0.02 13.28
N ALA A 46 1.64 0.17 11.98
CA ALA A 46 0.96 -0.82 11.17
C ALA A 46 1.81 -2.07 10.92
N TYR A 47 3.13 -1.92 10.73
CA TYR A 47 4.03 -3.08 10.59
C TYR A 47 4.20 -3.84 11.91
N PRO A 48 4.39 -3.19 13.08
CA PRO A 48 4.30 -3.88 14.35
C PRO A 48 2.96 -4.61 14.60
N ALA A 49 1.84 -4.06 14.12
CA ALA A 49 0.56 -4.76 14.17
C ALA A 49 0.57 -6.05 13.31
N LEU A 50 1.21 -6.02 12.12
CA LEU A 50 1.42 -7.20 11.30
C LEU A 50 2.26 -8.26 12.02
N ASP A 51 3.34 -7.86 12.70
CA ASP A 51 4.17 -8.75 13.50
C ASP A 51 3.39 -9.35 14.68
N MET A 52 2.57 -8.54 15.35
CA MET A 52 1.70 -9.02 16.44
C MET A 52 0.66 -10.02 15.94
N ALA A 53 0.07 -9.79 14.77
CA ALA A 53 -0.83 -10.76 14.14
C ALA A 53 -0.12 -12.10 13.86
N GLY A 54 1.14 -12.03 13.38
CA GLY A 54 1.99 -13.20 13.18
C GLY A 54 2.27 -13.96 14.48
N LEU A 55 2.62 -13.26 15.56
CA LEU A 55 2.83 -13.84 16.90
C LEU A 55 1.55 -14.49 17.43
N ALA A 56 0.41 -13.89 17.20
CA ALA A 56 -0.90 -14.43 17.55
C ALA A 56 -1.38 -15.56 16.61
N ARG A 57 -0.58 -15.91 15.58
CA ARG A 57 -0.90 -16.91 14.56
C ARG A 57 -2.19 -16.60 13.79
N ILE A 58 -2.53 -15.34 13.66
CA ILE A 58 -3.66 -14.89 12.87
C ILE A 58 -3.24 -14.92 11.40
N LYS A 59 -4.08 -15.56 10.57
CA LYS A 59 -3.81 -15.73 9.14
C LYS A 59 -4.56 -14.65 8.36
N TYR A 60 -3.94 -14.15 7.29
CA TYR A 60 -4.55 -13.29 6.26
C TYR A 60 -4.25 -13.88 4.87
N SER A 61 -4.89 -13.35 3.85
CA SER A 61 -4.74 -13.84 2.48
C SER A 61 -3.27 -13.86 2.02
N PRO A 62 -2.80 -14.97 1.40
CA PRO A 62 -1.43 -15.06 0.86
C PRO A 62 -1.22 -14.23 -0.42
N HIS A 63 -2.27 -13.65 -0.98
CA HIS A 63 -2.20 -12.90 -2.24
C HIS A 63 -1.63 -11.48 -2.08
N ILE A 64 -1.43 -10.98 -0.86
CA ILE A 64 -0.84 -9.66 -0.61
C ILE A 64 0.64 -9.78 -0.24
N ARG A 65 1.48 -8.88 -0.80
CA ARG A 65 2.89 -8.73 -0.46
C ARG A 65 3.10 -7.40 0.23
N PHE A 66 3.60 -7.42 1.47
CA PHE A 66 3.85 -6.21 2.24
C PHE A 66 5.28 -5.69 2.03
N ILE A 67 5.40 -4.41 1.73
CA ILE A 67 6.66 -3.66 1.69
C ILE A 67 6.59 -2.60 2.79
N PRO A 68 7.48 -2.66 3.81
CA PRO A 68 7.51 -1.66 4.86
C PRO A 68 8.04 -0.33 4.36
N LEU A 69 7.39 0.74 4.76
CA LEU A 69 7.80 2.12 4.52
C LEU A 69 8.04 2.81 5.86
N ARG A 70 9.10 3.60 5.95
CA ARG A 70 9.41 4.39 7.16
C ARG A 70 8.25 5.27 7.60
N CYS A 71 7.53 5.83 6.63
CA CYS A 71 6.33 6.61 6.88
C CYS A 71 5.52 6.73 5.59
N LEU A 72 4.21 6.55 5.65
CA LEU A 72 3.33 6.75 4.49
C LEU A 72 3.35 8.20 3.98
N GLY A 73 3.72 9.17 4.81
CA GLY A 73 3.96 10.54 4.36
C GLY A 73 5.08 10.68 3.32
N GLY A 74 5.94 9.66 3.17
CA GLY A 74 6.94 9.56 2.12
C GLY A 74 6.46 8.88 0.83
N THR A 75 5.21 8.44 0.77
CA THR A 75 4.65 7.74 -0.39
C THR A 75 4.78 8.59 -1.66
N ASN A 76 5.27 7.95 -2.72
CA ASN A 76 5.40 8.55 -4.03
C ASN A 76 4.33 7.99 -4.99
N LEU A 77 3.69 8.88 -5.76
CA LEU A 77 2.64 8.50 -6.71
C LEU A 77 3.14 7.56 -7.81
N VAL A 78 4.43 7.64 -8.14
CA VAL A 78 5.08 6.76 -9.13
C VAL A 78 5.00 5.30 -8.71
N TRP A 79 5.08 4.99 -7.42
CA TRP A 79 4.96 3.61 -6.93
C TRP A 79 3.59 3.01 -7.22
N MET A 80 2.52 3.83 -7.14
CA MET A 80 1.17 3.38 -7.47
C MET A 80 1.05 3.10 -8.97
N ALA A 81 1.56 4.02 -9.80
CA ALA A 81 1.56 3.86 -11.24
C ALA A 81 2.38 2.63 -11.68
N GLU A 82 3.56 2.41 -11.10
CA GLU A 82 4.40 1.24 -11.36
C GLU A 82 3.72 -0.06 -10.94
N ALA A 83 3.06 -0.07 -9.77
CA ALA A 83 2.33 -1.24 -9.30
C ALA A 83 1.18 -1.61 -10.25
N MET A 84 0.39 -0.62 -10.66
CA MET A 84 -0.72 -0.84 -11.59
C MET A 84 -0.24 -1.27 -12.97
N SER A 85 0.79 -0.60 -13.52
CA SER A 85 1.37 -0.94 -14.85
C SER A 85 2.02 -2.31 -14.87
N LYS A 86 2.46 -2.82 -13.72
CA LYS A 86 3.00 -4.17 -13.60
C LYS A 86 1.92 -5.26 -13.58
N GLY A 87 0.65 -4.89 -13.48
CA GLY A 87 -0.45 -5.83 -13.43
C GLY A 87 -0.82 -6.31 -12.02
N LEU A 88 -0.35 -5.62 -10.95
CA LEU A 88 -0.87 -5.86 -9.60
C LEU A 88 -2.34 -5.46 -9.54
N GLU A 89 -3.16 -6.27 -8.88
CA GLU A 89 -4.62 -6.07 -8.84
C GLU A 89 -5.03 -4.85 -8.01
N GLY A 90 -4.25 -4.55 -6.96
CA GLY A 90 -4.51 -3.39 -6.12
C GLY A 90 -3.36 -3.07 -5.16
N VAL A 91 -3.42 -1.86 -4.58
CA VAL A 91 -2.45 -1.37 -3.59
C VAL A 91 -3.16 -0.95 -2.32
N LEU A 92 -2.84 -1.62 -1.21
CA LEU A 92 -3.32 -1.28 0.13
C LEU A 92 -2.25 -0.49 0.89
N LEU A 93 -2.57 0.73 1.29
CA LEU A 93 -1.71 1.58 2.12
C LEU A 93 -2.17 1.46 3.57
N VAL A 94 -1.32 0.90 4.44
CA VAL A 94 -1.66 0.72 5.87
C VAL A 94 -0.82 1.68 6.70
N GLY A 95 -1.46 2.70 7.25
CA GLY A 95 -0.82 3.80 7.97
C GLY A 95 -1.15 3.84 9.45
N CYS A 96 -0.39 4.66 10.20
CA CYS A 96 -0.70 4.98 11.58
C CYS A 96 -2.00 5.79 11.66
N LYS A 97 -2.70 5.71 12.77
CA LYS A 97 -3.88 6.54 13.03
C LYS A 97 -3.54 8.03 13.05
N HIS A 98 -4.44 8.83 12.52
CA HIS A 98 -4.42 10.29 12.60
C HIS A 98 -5.80 10.83 13.00
N GLY A 99 -5.90 12.11 13.34
CA GLY A 99 -7.11 12.71 13.91
C GLY A 99 -7.06 12.71 15.45
N GLU A 100 -8.16 12.41 16.12
CA GLU A 100 -8.24 12.45 17.59
C GLU A 100 -7.34 11.41 18.28
N ASN A 101 -7.14 10.24 17.66
CA ASN A 101 -6.29 9.14 18.15
C ASN A 101 -4.92 9.16 17.50
N TYR A 102 -4.23 10.26 17.57
CA TYR A 102 -2.99 10.53 16.89
C TYR A 102 -1.85 9.62 17.37
N GLN A 103 -1.30 8.78 16.50
CA GLN A 103 -0.19 7.85 16.81
C GLN A 103 0.99 7.97 15.85
N CYS A 104 0.90 8.84 14.86
CA CYS A 104 1.96 9.00 13.88
C CYS A 104 3.20 9.68 14.47
N HIS A 105 4.36 9.01 14.48
CA HIS A 105 5.64 9.57 14.93
C HIS A 105 6.05 10.86 14.20
N PHE A 106 5.64 11.00 12.96
CA PHE A 106 5.90 12.18 12.11
C PHE A 106 4.71 13.13 12.06
N ILE A 107 3.83 13.05 13.04
CA ILE A 107 2.66 13.90 13.27
C ILE A 107 1.64 13.82 12.12
N LYS A 108 1.98 14.17 10.87
CA LYS A 108 1.08 14.27 9.73
C LYS A 108 1.34 13.25 8.61
N GLY A 109 2.11 12.19 8.88
CA GLY A 109 2.52 11.25 7.83
C GLY A 109 1.34 10.59 7.11
N SER A 110 0.43 9.96 7.85
CA SER A 110 -0.75 9.30 7.30
C SER A 110 -1.75 10.30 6.71
N GLU A 111 -1.95 11.45 7.34
CA GLU A 111 -2.79 12.53 6.82
C GLU A 111 -2.28 13.03 5.45
N LEU A 112 -0.97 13.28 5.31
CA LEU A 112 -0.35 13.67 4.05
C LEU A 112 -0.47 12.60 2.97
N CYS A 113 -0.41 11.33 3.34
CA CYS A 113 -0.66 10.23 2.42
C CYS A 113 -2.10 10.26 1.92
N SER A 114 -3.08 10.43 2.79
CA SER A 114 -4.49 10.53 2.44
C SER A 114 -4.77 11.68 1.45
N ILE A 115 -4.19 12.87 1.69
CA ILE A 115 -4.30 14.03 0.79
C ILE A 115 -3.67 13.73 -0.58
N ARG A 116 -2.55 13.01 -0.63
CA ARG A 116 -1.93 12.63 -1.91
C ARG A 116 -2.77 11.59 -2.64
N LEU A 117 -3.35 10.64 -1.93
CA LEU A 117 -4.16 9.59 -2.51
C LEU A 117 -5.39 10.16 -3.25
N SER A 118 -6.01 11.22 -2.73
CA SER A 118 -7.12 11.87 -3.44
C SER A 118 -6.74 12.33 -4.86
N LYS A 119 -5.48 12.78 -5.05
CA LYS A 119 -4.95 13.19 -6.36
C LYS A 119 -4.64 11.98 -7.26
N VAL A 120 -4.24 10.85 -6.66
CA VAL A 120 -4.01 9.59 -7.42
C VAL A 120 -5.32 9.09 -7.99
N GLN A 121 -6.39 9.13 -7.23
CA GLN A 121 -7.71 8.68 -7.67
C GLN A 121 -8.18 9.40 -8.94
N GLU A 122 -7.93 10.72 -9.05
CA GLU A 122 -8.20 11.46 -10.28
C GLU A 122 -7.37 10.95 -11.47
N THR A 123 -6.12 10.59 -11.23
CA THR A 123 -5.21 10.07 -12.28
C THR A 123 -5.64 8.67 -12.71
N LEU A 124 -6.03 7.80 -11.80
CA LEU A 124 -6.54 6.46 -12.10
C LEU A 124 -7.82 6.55 -12.96
N ASN A 125 -8.74 7.43 -12.59
CA ASN A 125 -9.96 7.65 -13.38
C ASN A 125 -9.65 8.07 -14.83
N ARG A 126 -8.61 8.88 -15.05
CA ARG A 126 -8.15 9.26 -16.41
C ARG A 126 -7.56 8.07 -17.18
N LEU A 127 -6.97 7.11 -16.48
CA LEU A 127 -6.40 5.87 -17.04
C LEU A 127 -7.45 4.75 -17.17
N GLN A 128 -8.72 5.07 -16.89
CA GLN A 128 -9.82 4.08 -16.87
C GLN A 128 -9.59 2.92 -15.88
N LEU A 129 -8.83 3.17 -14.82
CA LEU A 129 -8.68 2.26 -13.70
C LEU A 129 -9.58 2.68 -12.55
N GLU A 130 -10.17 1.70 -11.89
CA GLU A 130 -11.05 1.94 -10.75
C GLU A 130 -10.26 2.53 -9.57
N SER A 131 -10.74 3.64 -9.03
CA SER A 131 -10.09 4.31 -7.90
C SER A 131 -10.03 3.44 -6.64
N GLY A 132 -10.94 2.48 -6.50
CA GLY A 132 -10.97 1.52 -5.40
C GLY A 132 -9.82 0.51 -5.37
N ARG A 133 -9.06 0.36 -6.48
CA ARG A 133 -7.85 -0.47 -6.52
C ARG A 133 -6.72 0.06 -5.64
N ILE A 134 -6.77 1.32 -5.26
CA ILE A 134 -5.81 1.91 -4.33
C ILE A 134 -6.58 2.43 -3.11
N ARG A 135 -6.32 1.84 -1.96
CA ARG A 135 -7.01 2.16 -0.71
C ARG A 135 -6.02 2.45 0.40
N MET A 136 -6.35 3.41 1.24
CA MET A 136 -5.64 3.65 2.48
C MET A 136 -6.51 3.30 3.67
N VAL A 137 -5.91 2.60 4.62
CA VAL A 137 -6.50 2.27 5.92
C VAL A 137 -5.57 2.71 7.04
N GLN A 138 -6.13 2.90 8.22
CA GLN A 138 -5.39 3.24 9.42
C GLN A 138 -5.47 2.09 10.41
N LEU A 139 -4.33 1.70 10.96
CA LEU A 139 -4.22 0.60 11.92
C LEU A 139 -3.29 0.99 13.06
N ALA A 140 -3.73 0.82 14.29
CA ALA A 140 -2.90 0.92 15.46
C ALA A 140 -2.31 -0.44 15.83
N ILE A 141 -1.19 -0.46 16.56
CA ILE A 141 -0.53 -1.70 16.97
C ILE A 141 -1.45 -2.62 17.79
N ASN A 142 -2.34 -2.07 18.59
CA ASN A 142 -3.28 -2.84 19.41
C ASN A 142 -4.51 -3.36 18.64
N GLU A 143 -4.63 -3.02 17.36
CA GLU A 143 -5.70 -3.46 16.47
C GLU A 143 -5.23 -4.55 15.49
N PHE A 144 -4.17 -5.26 15.84
CA PHE A 144 -3.56 -6.28 15.00
C PHE A 144 -4.53 -7.41 14.58
N ASP A 145 -5.56 -7.67 15.36
CA ASP A 145 -6.62 -8.63 15.09
C ASP A 145 -7.55 -8.20 13.95
N GLN A 146 -7.61 -6.90 13.63
CA GLN A 146 -8.43 -6.36 12.54
C GLN A 146 -7.74 -6.47 11.17
N LEU A 147 -6.40 -6.59 11.14
CA LEU A 147 -5.62 -6.59 9.90
C LEU A 147 -6.07 -7.66 8.89
N PRO A 148 -6.34 -8.92 9.29
CA PRO A 148 -6.82 -9.93 8.34
C PRO A 148 -8.14 -9.54 7.68
N GLY A 149 -9.11 -9.09 8.46
CA GLY A 149 -10.40 -8.63 7.94
C GLY A 149 -10.28 -7.45 6.98
N ILE A 150 -9.37 -6.51 7.27
CA ILE A 150 -9.06 -5.37 6.39
C ILE A 150 -8.48 -5.85 5.06
N VAL A 151 -7.53 -6.79 5.10
CA VAL A 151 -6.88 -7.35 3.90
C VAL A 151 -7.88 -8.13 3.07
N ASP A 152 -8.63 -9.02 3.69
CA ASP A 152 -9.58 -9.88 2.99
C ASP A 152 -10.71 -9.06 2.35
N GLN A 153 -11.24 -8.06 3.07
CA GLN A 153 -12.26 -7.15 2.54
C GLN A 153 -11.72 -6.33 1.35
N PHE A 154 -10.47 -5.83 1.43
CA PHE A 154 -9.86 -5.10 0.32
C PHE A 154 -9.72 -5.98 -0.93
N ILE A 155 -9.28 -7.23 -0.75
CA ILE A 155 -9.12 -8.19 -1.85
C ILE A 155 -10.47 -8.49 -2.50
N GLU A 156 -11.51 -8.74 -1.72
CA GLU A 156 -12.85 -9.01 -2.23
C GLU A 156 -13.43 -7.81 -3.00
N ASP A 157 -13.30 -6.60 -2.44
CA ASP A 157 -13.78 -5.38 -3.10
C ASP A 157 -13.08 -5.14 -4.45
N VAL A 158 -11.77 -5.42 -4.54
CA VAL A 158 -11.01 -5.26 -5.80
C VAL A 158 -11.36 -6.35 -6.82
N LYS A 159 -11.64 -7.57 -6.37
CA LYS A 159 -12.09 -8.66 -7.26
C LYS A 159 -13.40 -8.32 -7.99
N GLU A 160 -14.28 -7.52 -7.38
CA GLU A 160 -15.52 -7.07 -8.02
C GLU A 160 -15.27 -6.22 -9.28
N PHE A 161 -14.11 -5.55 -9.36
CA PHE A 161 -13.71 -4.77 -10.55
C PHE A 161 -13.19 -5.64 -11.69
N GLY A 162 -12.93 -6.91 -11.46
CA GLY A 162 -12.27 -7.81 -12.40
C GLY A 162 -10.74 -7.63 -12.41
N PRO A 163 -10.02 -8.38 -13.27
CA PRO A 163 -8.57 -8.35 -13.34
C PRO A 163 -8.02 -6.99 -13.80
N ASN A 164 -6.78 -6.68 -13.40
CA ASN A 164 -6.11 -5.48 -13.85
C ASN A 164 -5.85 -5.58 -15.38
N PRO A 165 -6.28 -4.58 -16.19
CA PRO A 165 -6.09 -4.60 -17.64
C PRO A 165 -4.63 -4.68 -18.10
N PHE A 166 -3.66 -4.33 -17.24
CA PHE A 166 -2.22 -4.38 -17.55
C PHE A 166 -1.56 -5.70 -17.15
N ARG A 167 -2.31 -6.64 -16.60
CA ARG A 167 -1.80 -7.96 -16.24
C ARG A 167 -1.43 -8.75 -17.48
N GLY A 168 -0.22 -9.33 -17.51
CA GLY A 168 0.29 -10.10 -18.64
C GLY A 168 0.80 -9.28 -19.84
N MET A 169 0.96 -7.95 -19.66
CA MET A 169 1.55 -7.07 -20.68
C MET A 169 3.07 -6.94 -20.55
#